data_d0efd8e70c17bbedd8fd57e3285c7d77
#
_entry.id   d0efd8e70c17bbedd8fd57e3285c7d77
#
_cell.length_a   1.000
_cell.length_b   1.000
_cell.length_c   1.000
_cell.angle_alpha   90.00
_cell.angle_beta   90.00
_cell.angle_gamma   90.00
#
_symmetry.space_group_name_H-M   'P 1'
#
loop_
_entity.id
_entity.type
_entity.pdbx_description
1 polymer ?
#
loop_
_entity_poly.entity_id
_entity_poly.type
_entity_poly.pdbx_seq_one_letter_code
_entity_poly.pdbx_strand_id
1 'polypeptide(L)'
;MGLLLAGLCIALASHGAANFDRLLATLTERWGAGPAPKFNSWRALIANFTNAQDNDRLKKANEFFNRQVQFGDDAVVWGQPDYWATPMESIGKGSGDCEDFAIAKYYTLKEMGVAPEKLRLIYVRLKTGSADAAPSQAHMVLAYYAQPDAEPLVMDNLVGDIRPASRRTDLVPVFSFNSEGVFNGTSGREANPAAGVGRMSRWEDLLKRARTEGFE
;
A
#
# COMPACT_ATOMS: atom_id res chain seq x y z
N MET A 1 -6.04 -34.58 43.68
CA MET A 1 -5.96 -34.53 42.21
C MET A 1 -6.29 -33.10 41.80
N GLY A 2 -5.26 -32.27 41.66
CA GLY A 2 -5.44 -30.85 41.28
C GLY A 2 -5.16 -30.66 39.77
N LEU A 3 -6.15 -30.23 39.04
CA LEU A 3 -5.97 -29.81 37.63
C LEU A 3 -5.31 -28.44 37.60
N LEU A 4 -4.10 -28.39 37.06
CA LEU A 4 -3.43 -27.12 36.65
C LEU A 4 -3.98 -26.73 35.27
N LEU A 5 -4.81 -25.68 35.24
CA LEU A 5 -5.19 -24.99 34.01
C LEU A 5 -4.00 -24.11 33.59
N ALA A 6 -3.27 -24.56 32.58
CA ALA A 6 -2.27 -23.74 31.90
C ALA A 6 -3.01 -22.73 31.02
N GLY A 7 -3.06 -21.47 31.46
CA GLY A 7 -3.55 -20.35 30.66
C GLY A 7 -2.59 -20.05 29.51
N LEU A 8 -3.02 -20.30 28.28
CA LEU A 8 -2.30 -19.90 27.06
C LEU A 8 -2.44 -18.39 26.88
N CYS A 9 -1.44 -17.63 27.33
CA CYS A 9 -1.32 -16.21 26.98
C CYS A 9 -0.96 -16.11 25.49
N ILE A 10 -1.96 -15.85 24.64
CA ILE A 10 -1.72 -15.41 23.27
C ILE A 10 -1.24 -13.96 23.37
N ALA A 11 0.06 -13.76 23.21
CA ALA A 11 0.61 -12.42 23.02
C ALA A 11 0.10 -11.89 21.67
N LEU A 12 -0.91 -11.03 21.72
CA LEU A 12 -1.27 -10.19 20.57
C LEU A 12 -0.07 -9.29 20.30
N ALA A 13 0.65 -9.54 19.23
CA ALA A 13 1.64 -8.61 18.71
C ALA A 13 0.89 -7.32 18.36
N SER A 14 0.93 -6.32 19.23
CA SER A 14 0.47 -4.98 18.89
C SER A 14 1.48 -4.44 17.87
N HIS A 15 1.10 -4.40 16.59
CA HIS A 15 1.81 -3.57 15.64
C HIS A 15 1.67 -2.13 16.16
N GLY A 16 2.79 -1.45 16.34
CA GLY A 16 2.77 -0.07 16.79
C GLY A 16 1.91 0.77 15.85
N ALA A 17 1.04 1.60 16.40
CA ALA A 17 0.25 2.53 15.62
C ALA A 17 1.12 3.71 15.22
N ALA A 18 0.88 4.26 14.01
CA ALA A 18 1.59 5.45 13.54
C ALA A 18 1.43 6.63 14.52
N ASN A 19 2.52 7.36 14.71
CA ASN A 19 2.49 8.58 15.51
C ASN A 19 1.96 9.75 14.69
N PHE A 20 0.63 9.94 14.70
CA PHE A 20 -0.04 10.95 13.86
C PHE A 20 0.38 12.39 14.15
N ASP A 21 0.77 12.71 15.39
CA ASP A 21 1.22 14.06 15.72
C ASP A 21 2.62 14.31 15.15
N ARG A 22 3.50 13.30 15.16
CA ARG A 22 4.79 13.36 14.50
C ARG A 22 4.64 13.42 12.97
N LEU A 23 3.75 12.63 12.39
CA LEU A 23 3.45 12.67 10.95
C LEU A 23 2.99 14.06 10.51
N LEU A 24 2.08 14.69 11.27
CA LEU A 24 1.61 16.05 10.99
C LEU A 24 2.73 17.08 11.13
N ALA A 25 3.57 16.97 12.16
CA ALA A 25 4.71 17.86 12.36
C ALA A 25 5.69 17.78 11.19
N THR A 26 6.10 16.57 10.79
CA THR A 26 6.99 16.32 9.65
C THR A 26 6.38 16.83 8.34
N LEU A 27 5.08 16.59 8.11
CA LEU A 27 4.35 17.09 6.95
C LEU A 27 4.39 18.63 6.90
N THR A 28 4.09 19.28 8.01
CA THR A 28 4.02 20.74 8.10
C THR A 28 5.41 21.37 7.99
N GLU A 29 6.43 20.77 8.57
CA GLU A 29 7.82 21.21 8.44
C GLU A 29 8.27 21.20 6.97
N ARG A 30 7.94 20.14 6.23
CA ARG A 30 8.41 19.94 4.84
C ARG A 30 7.59 20.70 3.79
N TRP A 31 6.28 20.83 3.97
CA TRP A 31 5.35 21.40 2.97
C TRP A 31 4.51 22.58 3.46
N GLY A 32 4.75 23.05 4.69
CA GLY A 32 3.93 24.10 5.30
C GLY A 32 2.53 23.61 5.70
N ALA A 33 1.64 24.54 6.02
CA ALA A 33 0.29 24.22 6.51
C ALA A 33 -0.69 23.76 5.41
N GLY A 34 -0.37 23.94 4.13
CA GLY A 34 -1.27 23.64 3.01
C GLY A 34 -1.83 22.22 2.98
N PRO A 35 -1.02 21.17 3.16
CA PRO A 35 -1.49 19.79 3.16
C PRO A 35 -2.22 19.35 4.43
N ALA A 36 -2.18 20.12 5.53
CA ALA A 36 -2.77 19.73 6.82
C ALA A 36 -4.27 19.36 6.75
N PRO A 37 -5.14 20.03 5.98
CA PRO A 37 -6.55 19.62 5.85
C PRO A 37 -6.70 18.23 5.25
N LYS A 38 -5.89 17.88 4.22
CA LYS A 38 -5.89 16.55 3.60
C LYS A 38 -5.40 15.49 4.58
N PHE A 39 -4.32 15.78 5.32
CA PHE A 39 -3.82 14.92 6.39
C PHE A 39 -4.89 14.66 7.47
N ASN A 40 -5.56 15.71 7.95
CA ASN A 40 -6.60 15.57 8.97
C ASN A 40 -7.78 14.73 8.46
N SER A 41 -8.15 14.87 7.18
CA SER A 41 -9.16 14.02 6.54
C SER A 41 -8.72 12.56 6.46
N TRP A 42 -7.45 12.29 6.15
CA TRP A 42 -6.86 10.96 6.15
C TRP A 42 -6.81 10.35 7.56
N ARG A 43 -6.36 11.11 8.59
CA ARG A 43 -6.37 10.69 9.99
C ARG A 43 -7.78 10.34 10.47
N ALA A 44 -8.77 11.19 10.15
CA ALA A 44 -10.17 10.95 10.48
C ALA A 44 -10.72 9.70 9.77
N LEU A 45 -10.36 9.47 8.52
CA LEU A 45 -10.70 8.26 7.78
C LEU A 45 -10.20 7.01 8.52
N ILE A 46 -8.93 6.96 8.92
CA ILE A 46 -8.37 5.83 9.66
C ILE A 46 -9.15 5.61 10.95
N ALA A 47 -9.32 6.64 11.77
CA ALA A 47 -10.02 6.54 13.05
C ALA A 47 -11.46 6.02 12.90
N ASN A 48 -12.19 6.46 11.87
CA ASN A 48 -13.57 6.06 11.64
C ASN A 48 -13.72 4.61 11.15
N PHE A 49 -12.67 4.04 10.55
CA PHE A 49 -12.74 2.70 9.95
C PHE A 49 -11.87 1.64 10.64
N THR A 50 -11.18 1.97 11.74
CA THR A 50 -10.38 1.00 12.52
C THR A 50 -11.18 -0.20 12.99
N ASN A 51 -12.46 -0.03 13.32
CA ASN A 51 -13.36 -1.11 13.77
C ASN A 51 -14.31 -1.62 12.65
N ALA A 52 -14.13 -1.19 11.40
CA ALA A 52 -14.97 -1.61 10.29
C ALA A 52 -14.55 -3.00 9.75
N GLN A 53 -15.40 -3.58 8.91
CA GLN A 53 -15.04 -4.80 8.16
C GLN A 53 -14.01 -4.48 7.07
N ASP A 54 -13.16 -5.47 6.72
CA ASP A 54 -12.08 -5.26 5.75
C ASP A 54 -12.61 -4.68 4.42
N ASN A 55 -13.75 -5.14 3.90
CA ASN A 55 -14.32 -4.62 2.65
C ASN A 55 -14.60 -3.11 2.69
N ASP A 56 -15.07 -2.59 3.83
CA ASP A 56 -15.32 -1.16 4.00
C ASP A 56 -14.00 -0.39 4.10
N ARG A 57 -13.01 -0.93 4.83
CA ARG A 57 -11.66 -0.38 4.91
C ARG A 57 -11.03 -0.26 3.53
N LEU A 58 -11.05 -1.35 2.74
CA LEU A 58 -10.52 -1.40 1.37
C LEU A 58 -11.16 -0.33 0.49
N LYS A 59 -12.50 -0.27 0.50
CA LYS A 59 -13.26 0.70 -0.29
C LYS A 59 -12.88 2.13 0.09
N LYS A 60 -12.81 2.44 1.38
CA LYS A 60 -12.54 3.80 1.86
C LYS A 60 -11.11 4.24 1.61
N ALA A 61 -10.12 3.37 1.81
CA ALA A 61 -8.74 3.67 1.47
C ALA A 61 -8.55 3.90 -0.03
N ASN A 62 -9.15 3.04 -0.87
CA ASN A 62 -9.09 3.16 -2.32
C ASN A 62 -9.72 4.47 -2.82
N GLU A 63 -10.94 4.77 -2.37
CA GLU A 63 -11.65 6.00 -2.73
C GLU A 63 -10.90 7.26 -2.29
N PHE A 64 -10.31 7.26 -1.10
CA PHE A 64 -9.59 8.41 -0.57
C PHE A 64 -8.43 8.80 -1.49
N PHE A 65 -7.49 7.90 -1.73
CA PHE A 65 -6.33 8.23 -2.54
C PHE A 65 -6.68 8.51 -3.99
N ASN A 66 -7.57 7.73 -4.60
CA ASN A 66 -8.00 7.96 -5.99
C ASN A 66 -8.69 9.32 -6.20
N ARG A 67 -9.16 9.97 -5.13
CA ARG A 67 -9.79 11.32 -5.20
C ARG A 67 -8.88 12.44 -4.71
N GLN A 68 -7.97 12.16 -3.77
CA GLN A 68 -7.19 13.19 -3.07
C GLN A 68 -5.80 13.39 -3.64
N VAL A 69 -5.29 12.42 -4.40
CA VAL A 69 -3.99 12.49 -5.06
C VAL A 69 -4.20 12.56 -6.56
N GLN A 70 -3.51 13.47 -7.23
CA GLN A 70 -3.53 13.57 -8.69
C GLN A 70 -2.45 12.66 -9.28
N PHE A 71 -2.74 12.03 -10.43
CA PHE A 71 -1.72 11.29 -11.14
C PHE A 71 -0.66 12.24 -11.70
N GLY A 72 0.61 11.90 -11.50
CA GLY A 72 1.73 12.66 -12.02
C GLY A 72 2.99 11.80 -12.04
N ASP A 73 3.71 11.86 -13.17
CA ASP A 73 4.94 11.11 -13.35
C ASP A 73 6.04 11.60 -12.40
N ASP A 74 6.85 10.69 -11.88
CA ASP A 74 7.94 10.96 -10.94
C ASP A 74 8.93 12.02 -11.41
N ALA A 75 9.28 12.00 -12.69
CA ALA A 75 10.16 13.01 -13.27
C ALA A 75 9.61 14.44 -13.10
N VAL A 76 8.27 14.60 -13.11
CA VAL A 76 7.60 15.89 -12.92
C VAL A 76 7.40 16.20 -11.44
N VAL A 77 6.95 15.22 -10.66
CA VAL A 77 6.60 15.39 -9.24
C VAL A 77 7.86 15.51 -8.36
N TRP A 78 8.84 14.64 -8.61
CA TRP A 78 10.02 14.48 -7.76
C TRP A 78 11.35 14.87 -8.42
N GLY A 79 11.36 15.12 -9.74
CA GLY A 79 12.59 15.35 -10.51
C GLY A 79 13.50 14.13 -10.60
N GLN A 80 12.94 12.93 -10.39
CA GLN A 80 13.64 11.64 -10.43
C GLN A 80 12.89 10.68 -11.34
N PRO A 81 13.55 9.70 -11.96
CA PRO A 81 12.90 8.81 -12.93
C PRO A 81 12.01 7.71 -12.32
N ASP A 82 12.14 7.44 -11.03
CA ASP A 82 11.41 6.36 -10.34
C ASP A 82 11.59 6.56 -8.82
N TYR A 83 10.65 7.24 -8.18
CA TYR A 83 10.66 7.62 -6.76
C TYR A 83 9.44 7.07 -6.06
N TRP A 84 9.61 6.22 -5.08
CA TRP A 84 8.53 5.65 -4.29
C TRP A 84 8.23 6.53 -3.08
N ALA A 85 7.15 7.29 -3.17
CA ALA A 85 6.78 8.23 -2.11
C ALA A 85 6.17 7.53 -0.89
N THR A 86 6.47 8.06 0.30
CA THR A 86 5.73 7.71 1.51
C THR A 86 4.31 8.27 1.46
N PRO A 87 3.37 7.78 2.29
CA PRO A 87 2.03 8.37 2.36
C PRO A 87 2.06 9.87 2.69
N MET A 88 3.01 10.32 3.53
CA MET A 88 3.14 11.74 3.85
C MET A 88 3.65 12.55 2.68
N GLU A 89 4.55 12.00 1.90
CA GLU A 89 5.04 12.61 0.67
C GLU A 89 3.92 12.75 -0.37
N SER A 90 3.12 11.68 -0.58
CA SER A 90 1.96 11.72 -1.49
C SER A 90 0.88 12.71 -1.03
N ILE A 91 0.60 12.81 0.28
CA ILE A 91 -0.33 13.79 0.84
C ILE A 91 0.25 15.21 0.71
N GLY A 92 1.54 15.39 0.99
CA GLY A 92 2.24 16.67 0.96
C GLY A 92 2.31 17.27 -0.44
N LYS A 93 2.69 16.48 -1.42
CA LYS A 93 2.71 16.88 -2.84
C LYS A 93 1.30 16.95 -3.45
N GLY A 94 0.40 16.10 -3.00
CA GLY A 94 -0.93 15.95 -3.59
C GLY A 94 -0.91 15.28 -4.96
N SER A 95 0.21 14.72 -5.38
CA SER A 95 0.42 14.06 -6.66
C SER A 95 1.41 12.91 -6.52
N GLY A 96 1.28 11.89 -7.39
CA GLY A 96 2.14 10.72 -7.46
C GLY A 96 1.72 9.80 -8.59
N ASP A 97 2.48 8.74 -8.81
CA ASP A 97 2.16 7.75 -9.84
C ASP A 97 1.64 6.42 -9.25
N CYS A 98 1.66 5.33 -10.02
CA CYS A 98 0.95 4.11 -9.65
C CYS A 98 1.44 3.49 -8.34
N GLU A 99 2.75 3.47 -8.10
CA GLU A 99 3.32 2.94 -6.86
C GLU A 99 2.98 3.79 -5.65
N ASP A 100 2.95 5.10 -5.79
CA ASP A 100 2.60 6.03 -4.70
C ASP A 100 1.17 5.80 -4.23
N PHE A 101 0.23 5.61 -5.17
CA PHE A 101 -1.15 5.24 -4.84
C PHE A 101 -1.22 3.89 -4.12
N ALA A 102 -0.51 2.88 -4.62
CA ALA A 102 -0.53 1.54 -4.04
C ALA A 102 0.08 1.53 -2.63
N ILE A 103 1.22 2.20 -2.43
CA ILE A 103 1.93 2.33 -1.16
C ILE A 103 1.08 3.10 -0.13
N ALA A 104 0.50 4.23 -0.53
CA ALA A 104 -0.33 5.03 0.36
C ALA A 104 -1.58 4.27 0.84
N LYS A 105 -2.23 3.48 -0.03
CA LYS A 105 -3.32 2.58 0.33
C LYS A 105 -2.85 1.47 1.28
N TYR A 106 -1.69 0.86 1.01
CA TYR A 106 -1.09 -0.18 1.85
C TYR A 106 -0.90 0.28 3.29
N TYR A 107 -0.23 1.41 3.50
CA TYR A 107 -0.03 1.97 4.84
C TYR A 107 -1.35 2.35 5.50
N THR A 108 -2.27 2.97 4.77
CA THR A 108 -3.58 3.35 5.30
C THR A 108 -4.36 2.14 5.81
N LEU A 109 -4.35 1.04 5.08
CA LEU A 109 -5.02 -0.19 5.48
C LEU A 109 -4.35 -0.84 6.71
N LYS A 110 -3.02 -0.81 6.80
CA LYS A 110 -2.30 -1.22 8.01
C LYS A 110 -2.75 -0.40 9.22
N GLU A 111 -2.79 0.92 9.09
CA GLU A 111 -3.23 1.81 10.17
C GLU A 111 -4.72 1.63 10.53
N MET A 112 -5.55 1.18 9.59
CA MET A 112 -6.94 0.76 9.86
C MET A 112 -7.03 -0.63 10.53
N GLY A 113 -5.89 -1.33 10.73
CA GLY A 113 -5.83 -2.65 11.37
C GLY A 113 -6.04 -3.83 10.42
N VAL A 114 -5.84 -3.66 9.11
CA VAL A 114 -5.73 -4.80 8.19
C VAL A 114 -4.35 -5.43 8.36
N ALA A 115 -4.32 -6.73 8.62
CA ALA A 115 -3.10 -7.48 8.85
C ALA A 115 -2.18 -7.42 7.61
N PRO A 116 -0.87 -7.09 7.78
CA PRO A 116 0.07 -6.91 6.67
C PRO A 116 0.17 -8.12 5.74
N GLU A 117 0.06 -9.33 6.27
CA GLU A 117 0.09 -10.59 5.52
C GLU A 117 -1.08 -10.73 4.54
N LYS A 118 -2.17 -9.99 4.73
CA LYS A 118 -3.29 -9.91 3.79
C LYS A 118 -3.06 -8.91 2.65
N LEU A 119 -2.02 -8.10 2.72
CA LEU A 119 -1.75 -7.02 1.78
C LEU A 119 -0.48 -7.31 0.98
N ARG A 120 -0.53 -7.13 -0.34
CA ARG A 120 0.65 -7.23 -1.21
C ARG A 120 0.65 -6.14 -2.26
N LEU A 121 1.73 -5.43 -2.34
CA LEU A 121 2.07 -4.59 -3.48
C LEU A 121 2.48 -5.51 -4.63
N ILE A 122 1.82 -5.39 -5.77
CA ILE A 122 2.09 -6.26 -6.92
C ILE A 122 2.59 -5.41 -8.09
N TYR A 123 3.81 -5.69 -8.53
CA TYR A 123 4.33 -5.18 -9.78
C TYR A 123 3.77 -6.00 -10.92
N VAL A 124 3.13 -5.33 -11.86
CA VAL A 124 2.45 -5.95 -13.00
C VAL A 124 2.91 -5.35 -14.32
N ARG A 125 2.72 -6.08 -15.41
CA ARG A 125 2.69 -5.53 -16.77
C ARG A 125 1.23 -5.27 -17.12
N LEU A 126 0.88 -4.01 -17.34
CA LEU A 126 -0.43 -3.58 -17.78
C LEU A 126 -0.49 -3.67 -19.31
N LYS A 127 -1.43 -4.44 -19.85
CA LYS A 127 -1.71 -4.51 -21.28
C LYS A 127 -2.54 -3.29 -21.69
N THR A 128 -2.04 -2.49 -22.63
CA THR A 128 -2.68 -1.22 -23.05
C THR A 128 -3.51 -1.34 -24.33
N GLY A 129 -3.85 -2.56 -24.76
CA GLY A 129 -4.65 -2.81 -25.95
C GLY A 129 -5.30 -4.18 -25.97
N SER A 130 -6.18 -4.41 -26.93
CA SER A 130 -6.98 -5.64 -27.04
C SER A 130 -6.30 -6.80 -27.78
N ALA A 131 -5.09 -6.61 -28.31
CA ALA A 131 -4.33 -7.63 -29.03
C ALA A 131 -3.25 -8.27 -28.15
N ASP A 132 -2.95 -9.57 -28.38
CA ASP A 132 -1.90 -10.29 -27.65
C ASP A 132 -0.49 -9.70 -27.82
N ALA A 133 -0.27 -8.88 -28.83
CA ALA A 133 0.96 -8.13 -29.11
C ALA A 133 0.89 -6.66 -28.65
N ALA A 134 -0.10 -6.28 -27.85
CA ALA A 134 -0.22 -4.91 -27.35
C ALA A 134 0.99 -4.53 -26.50
N PRO A 135 1.48 -3.28 -26.58
CA PRO A 135 2.53 -2.80 -25.73
C PRO A 135 2.11 -2.94 -24.27
N SER A 136 3.03 -3.36 -23.42
CA SER A 136 2.79 -3.46 -21.99
C SER A 136 3.54 -2.36 -21.25
N GLN A 137 2.87 -1.75 -20.27
CA GLN A 137 3.44 -0.72 -19.41
C GLN A 137 3.71 -1.31 -18.03
N ALA A 138 4.80 -0.89 -17.39
CA ALA A 138 5.04 -1.14 -15.98
C ALA A 138 3.94 -0.47 -15.13
N HIS A 139 3.42 -1.19 -14.14
CA HIS A 139 2.36 -0.68 -13.28
C HIS A 139 2.43 -1.36 -11.91
N MET A 140 1.91 -0.70 -10.90
CA MET A 140 1.80 -1.26 -9.54
C MET A 140 0.37 -1.14 -9.02
N VAL A 141 -0.09 -2.21 -8.39
CA VAL A 141 -1.39 -2.28 -7.72
C VAL A 141 -1.25 -2.82 -6.31
N LEU A 142 -2.25 -2.56 -5.47
CA LEU A 142 -2.37 -3.20 -4.17
C LEU A 142 -3.39 -4.33 -4.23
N ALA A 143 -3.03 -5.50 -3.73
CA ALA A 143 -3.90 -6.67 -3.61
C ALA A 143 -4.18 -6.99 -2.15
N TYR A 144 -5.42 -7.37 -1.87
CA TYR A 144 -5.88 -7.85 -0.58
C TYR A 144 -6.32 -9.32 -0.67
N TYR A 145 -5.81 -10.15 0.22
CA TYR A 145 -6.11 -11.58 0.35
C TYR A 145 -6.92 -11.81 1.63
N ALA A 146 -8.17 -12.23 1.52
CA ALA A 146 -8.99 -12.55 2.69
C ALA A 146 -8.41 -13.75 3.46
N GLN A 147 -7.87 -14.73 2.72
CA GLN A 147 -7.11 -15.90 3.20
C GLN A 147 -5.87 -16.06 2.32
N PRO A 148 -4.81 -16.74 2.77
CA PRO A 148 -3.54 -16.87 2.02
C PRO A 148 -3.66 -17.44 0.60
N ASP A 149 -4.64 -18.30 0.36
CA ASP A 149 -4.92 -18.98 -0.90
C ASP A 149 -6.17 -18.44 -1.63
N ALA A 150 -6.83 -17.43 -1.06
CA ALA A 150 -8.00 -16.80 -1.68
C ALA A 150 -7.60 -15.98 -2.91
N GLU A 151 -8.53 -15.86 -3.85
CA GLU A 151 -8.41 -14.92 -4.94
C GLU A 151 -8.34 -13.48 -4.40
N PRO A 152 -7.29 -12.71 -4.76
CA PRO A 152 -7.16 -11.36 -4.22
C PRO A 152 -8.12 -10.36 -4.87
N LEU A 153 -8.50 -9.36 -4.06
CA LEU A 153 -9.14 -8.15 -4.52
C LEU A 153 -8.08 -7.11 -4.88
N VAL A 154 -8.19 -6.53 -6.06
CA VAL A 154 -7.21 -5.57 -6.61
C VAL A 154 -7.73 -4.14 -6.45
N MET A 155 -6.93 -3.29 -5.85
CA MET A 155 -7.09 -1.84 -5.74
C MET A 155 -6.10 -1.15 -6.67
N ASP A 156 -6.61 -0.27 -7.52
CA ASP A 156 -5.85 0.38 -8.58
C ASP A 156 -6.20 1.88 -8.65
N ASN A 157 -5.30 2.70 -9.14
CA ASN A 157 -5.58 4.11 -9.42
C ASN A 157 -6.23 4.32 -10.80
N LEU A 158 -5.98 3.41 -11.76
CA LEU A 158 -6.53 3.48 -13.11
C LEU A 158 -7.96 2.92 -13.19
N VAL A 159 -8.29 1.94 -12.34
CA VAL A 159 -9.62 1.34 -12.25
C VAL A 159 -10.14 1.54 -10.83
N GLY A 160 -11.05 2.49 -10.66
CA GLY A 160 -11.55 2.89 -9.34
C GLY A 160 -12.32 1.81 -8.58
N ASP A 161 -12.94 0.85 -9.30
CA ASP A 161 -13.63 -0.28 -8.70
C ASP A 161 -12.63 -1.31 -8.18
N ILE A 162 -12.86 -1.80 -6.97
CA ILE A 162 -12.13 -2.96 -6.44
C ILE A 162 -12.68 -4.21 -7.12
N ARG A 163 -11.80 -4.97 -7.77
CA ARG A 163 -12.19 -6.16 -8.55
C ARG A 163 -11.36 -7.38 -8.16
N PRO A 164 -11.94 -8.60 -8.23
CA PRO A 164 -11.17 -9.82 -8.16
C PRO A 164 -10.11 -9.88 -9.26
N ALA A 165 -8.97 -10.50 -8.99
CA ALA A 165 -7.85 -10.61 -9.94
C ALA A 165 -8.26 -11.27 -11.26
N SER A 166 -9.15 -12.27 -11.25
CA SER A 166 -9.70 -12.92 -12.44
C SER A 166 -10.44 -11.96 -13.39
N ARG A 167 -10.90 -10.82 -12.87
CA ARG A 167 -11.55 -9.76 -13.65
C ARG A 167 -10.60 -8.65 -14.10
N ARG A 168 -9.31 -8.80 -13.84
CA ARG A 168 -8.23 -7.89 -14.24
C ARG A 168 -7.27 -8.60 -15.18
N THR A 169 -7.82 -9.09 -16.30
CA THR A 169 -7.06 -9.80 -17.36
C THR A 169 -6.07 -8.91 -18.11
N ASP A 170 -6.19 -7.60 -17.91
CA ASP A 170 -5.25 -6.58 -18.37
C ASP A 170 -3.94 -6.58 -17.57
N LEU A 171 -3.91 -7.15 -16.36
CA LEU A 171 -2.75 -7.17 -15.46
C LEU A 171 -2.02 -8.52 -15.54
N VAL A 172 -0.73 -8.50 -15.83
CA VAL A 172 0.14 -9.69 -15.79
C VAL A 172 1.11 -9.56 -14.62
N PRO A 173 0.91 -10.29 -13.51
CA PRO A 173 1.78 -10.21 -12.33
C PRO A 173 3.22 -10.63 -12.64
N VAL A 174 4.19 -9.89 -12.10
CA VAL A 174 5.62 -10.18 -12.23
C VAL A 174 6.19 -10.65 -10.89
N PHE A 175 6.06 -9.83 -9.85
CA PHE A 175 6.37 -10.17 -8.48
C PHE A 175 5.50 -9.35 -7.53
N SER A 176 5.44 -9.77 -6.28
CA SER A 176 4.74 -9.03 -5.23
C SER A 176 5.60 -8.95 -3.96
N PHE A 177 5.29 -8.00 -3.09
CA PHE A 177 6.02 -7.80 -1.85
C PHE A 177 5.15 -7.08 -0.82
N ASN A 178 5.59 -7.14 0.43
CA ASN A 178 5.06 -6.37 1.54
C ASN A 178 6.16 -6.16 2.60
N SER A 179 5.81 -5.79 3.82
CA SER A 179 6.78 -5.65 4.92
C SER A 179 7.39 -6.97 5.39
N GLU A 180 6.87 -8.11 4.99
CA GLU A 180 7.31 -9.44 5.41
C GLU A 180 8.26 -10.10 4.41
N GLY A 181 8.19 -9.74 3.12
CA GLY A 181 9.05 -10.33 2.11
C GLY A 181 8.65 -10.08 0.67
N VAL A 182 9.31 -10.80 -0.22
CA VAL A 182 9.11 -10.76 -1.67
C VAL A 182 8.58 -12.12 -2.14
N PHE A 183 7.57 -12.09 -3.03
CA PHE A 183 6.87 -13.27 -3.49
C PHE A 183 6.83 -13.33 -5.02
N ASN A 184 6.83 -14.53 -5.58
CA ASN A 184 6.69 -14.75 -7.02
C ASN A 184 5.25 -14.48 -7.49
N GLY A 185 5.07 -13.52 -8.37
CA GLY A 185 3.76 -13.18 -8.92
C GLY A 185 2.72 -12.91 -7.83
N THR A 186 1.60 -13.62 -7.88
CA THR A 186 0.54 -13.60 -6.85
C THR A 186 0.62 -14.79 -5.90
N SER A 187 1.56 -15.73 -6.10
CA SER A 187 1.70 -16.93 -5.27
C SER A 187 2.28 -16.59 -3.89
N GLY A 188 1.94 -17.38 -2.88
CA GLY A 188 2.51 -17.26 -1.54
C GLY A 188 3.95 -17.77 -1.40
N ARG A 189 4.61 -18.17 -2.51
CA ARG A 189 5.98 -18.68 -2.49
C ARG A 189 6.97 -17.53 -2.55
N GLU A 190 7.98 -17.58 -1.68
CA GLU A 190 9.08 -16.61 -1.71
C GLU A 190 9.71 -16.52 -3.11
N ALA A 191 9.96 -15.31 -3.56
CA ALA A 191 10.64 -15.08 -4.83
C ALA A 191 12.15 -15.29 -4.68
N ASN A 192 12.79 -15.65 -5.81
CA ASN A 192 14.24 -15.52 -5.88
C ASN A 192 14.60 -14.03 -5.70
N PRO A 193 15.41 -13.66 -4.68
CA PRO A 193 15.77 -12.28 -4.40
C PRO A 193 16.34 -11.51 -5.60
N ALA A 194 16.97 -12.21 -6.56
CA ALA A 194 17.56 -11.60 -7.75
C ALA A 194 16.52 -10.96 -8.70
N ALA A 195 15.25 -11.35 -8.66
CA ALA A 195 14.23 -10.88 -9.60
C ALA A 195 13.77 -9.42 -9.36
N GLY A 196 14.13 -8.81 -8.24
CA GLY A 196 13.64 -7.48 -7.84
C GLY A 196 14.67 -6.56 -7.16
N VAL A 197 15.97 -6.87 -7.19
CA VAL A 197 17.02 -6.21 -6.36
C VAL A 197 16.97 -4.67 -6.41
N GLY A 198 16.85 -4.07 -7.58
CA GLY A 198 16.81 -2.60 -7.69
C GLY A 198 15.51 -1.95 -7.15
N ARG A 199 14.39 -2.68 -7.15
CA ARG A 199 13.11 -2.21 -6.62
C ARG A 199 13.00 -2.46 -5.12
N MET A 200 13.63 -3.53 -4.64
CA MET A 200 13.70 -3.79 -3.20
C MET A 200 14.51 -2.73 -2.46
N SER A 201 15.59 -2.18 -3.08
CA SER A 201 16.32 -1.06 -2.49
C SER A 201 15.44 0.21 -2.34
N ARG A 202 14.50 0.46 -3.28
CA ARG A 202 13.54 1.57 -3.15
C ARG A 202 12.53 1.31 -2.04
N TRP A 203 12.06 0.07 -1.92
CA TRP A 203 11.17 -0.32 -0.83
C TRP A 203 11.84 -0.17 0.53
N GLU A 204 13.08 -0.63 0.67
CA GLU A 204 13.88 -0.47 1.89
C GLU A 204 14.13 1.01 2.24
N ASP A 205 14.44 1.85 1.24
CA ASP A 205 14.57 3.28 1.43
C ASP A 205 13.26 3.93 1.87
N LEU A 206 12.14 3.56 1.22
CA LEU A 206 10.81 4.01 1.61
C LEU A 206 10.47 3.62 3.05
N LEU A 207 10.71 2.37 3.44
CA LEU A 207 10.47 1.90 4.82
C LEU A 207 11.28 2.72 5.83
N LYS A 208 12.54 3.04 5.51
CA LYS A 208 13.40 3.89 6.37
C LYS A 208 12.83 5.30 6.49
N ARG A 209 12.42 5.92 5.39
CA ARG A 209 11.82 7.27 5.39
C ARG A 209 10.50 7.27 6.16
N ALA A 210 9.63 6.32 5.91
CA ALA A 210 8.35 6.18 6.60
C ALA A 210 8.51 6.07 8.12
N ARG A 211 9.47 5.25 8.60
CA ARG A 211 9.81 5.19 10.04
C ARG A 211 10.30 6.53 10.59
N THR A 212 11.11 7.24 9.83
CA THR A 212 11.60 8.57 10.23
C THR A 212 10.46 9.57 10.35
N GLU A 213 9.44 9.47 9.50
CA GLU A 213 8.24 10.30 9.53
C GLU A 213 7.32 9.98 10.74
N GLY A 214 7.27 8.73 11.19
CA GLY A 214 6.45 8.30 12.32
C GLY A 214 5.55 7.10 12.07
N PHE A 215 5.72 6.38 10.95
CA PHE A 215 5.14 5.05 10.73
C PHE A 215 5.98 3.98 11.45
N GLU A 216 5.32 2.91 11.90
CA GLU A 216 5.97 1.74 12.53
C GLU A 216 5.86 0.47 11.68
#